data_ad56cae477149f20e9eb74042c70b8a5
#
_entry.id   ad56cae477149f20e9eb74042c70b8a5
#
_cell.length_a   1.000
_cell.length_b   1.000
_cell.length_c   1.000
_cell.angle_alpha   90.00
_cell.angle_beta   90.00
_cell.angle_gamma   90.00
#
_symmetry.space_group_name_H-M   'P 1'
#
loop_
_entity.id
_entity.type
_entity.pdbx_description
1 polymer ?
#
loop_
_entity_poly.entity_id
_entity_poly.type
_entity_poly.pdbx_seq_one_letter_code
_entity_poly.pdbx_strand_id
1 'polypeptide(L)'
;MKNKKQIPPEIMDKIQALLNEDTAEWNMNEKNIMYQALRERFGPEVDKLIAENIGKRTYNTFQEISKLLKDDSLETFIQLLFDPLPKMGWKMIEKDEDGKYYRTITYCPKCEMAKKLGAEKLMYLLACCTDHYSSKGFNEDICFTRNQTLMEGGSCCDFCFYLKNKK
;
A
#
# COMPACT_ATOMS: atom_id res chain seq x y z
N MET A 1 -3.96 -38.86 -35.90
CA MET A 1 -3.08 -37.99 -35.09
C MET A 1 -3.31 -36.55 -35.56
N LYS A 2 -3.88 -35.67 -34.72
CA LYS A 2 -4.08 -34.25 -35.08
C LYS A 2 -2.74 -33.57 -35.10
N ASN A 3 -2.33 -33.01 -36.26
CA ASN A 3 -1.14 -32.16 -36.37
C ASN A 3 -1.22 -31.01 -35.33
N LYS A 4 -0.39 -31.06 -34.29
CA LYS A 4 -0.22 -29.92 -33.42
C LYS A 4 0.38 -28.77 -34.23
N LYS A 5 -0.39 -27.70 -34.42
CA LYS A 5 0.10 -26.45 -35.03
C LYS A 5 1.25 -25.95 -34.16
N GLN A 6 2.44 -25.94 -34.73
CA GLN A 6 3.63 -25.44 -34.05
C GLN A 6 3.57 -23.90 -34.01
N ILE A 7 3.56 -23.29 -32.84
CA ILE A 7 3.56 -21.83 -32.71
C ILE A 7 4.96 -21.34 -33.10
N PRO A 8 5.09 -20.34 -34.01
CA PRO A 8 6.38 -19.77 -34.38
C PRO A 8 7.13 -19.21 -33.14
N PRO A 9 8.47 -19.37 -33.06
CA PRO A 9 9.24 -18.92 -31.92
C PRO A 9 9.03 -17.45 -31.57
N GLU A 10 9.00 -16.57 -32.58
CA GLU A 10 8.75 -15.12 -32.41
C GLU A 10 7.37 -14.79 -31.84
N ILE A 11 6.37 -15.63 -32.06
CA ILE A 11 5.04 -15.51 -31.47
C ILE A 11 5.08 -16.05 -30.02
N MET A 12 5.82 -17.15 -29.80
CA MET A 12 5.99 -17.71 -28.45
C MET A 12 6.71 -16.73 -27.53
N ASP A 13 7.75 -16.02 -28.01
CA ASP A 13 8.47 -15.00 -27.24
C ASP A 13 7.54 -13.84 -26.87
N LYS A 14 6.67 -13.40 -27.78
CA LYS A 14 5.66 -12.38 -27.49
C LYS A 14 4.62 -12.86 -26.47
N ILE A 15 4.16 -14.10 -26.59
CA ILE A 15 3.22 -14.71 -25.63
C ILE A 15 3.90 -14.79 -24.26
N GLN A 16 5.15 -15.23 -24.19
CA GLN A 16 5.91 -15.32 -22.95
C GLN A 16 6.15 -13.96 -22.32
N ALA A 17 6.44 -12.92 -23.11
CA ALA A 17 6.52 -11.55 -22.62
C ALA A 17 5.21 -11.06 -21.99
N LEU A 18 4.07 -11.36 -22.63
CA LEU A 18 2.74 -11.04 -22.10
C LEU A 18 2.41 -11.82 -20.80
N LEU A 19 2.84 -13.09 -20.73
CA LEU A 19 2.61 -13.92 -19.55
C LEU A 19 3.57 -13.60 -18.40
N ASN A 20 4.74 -13.03 -18.70
CA ASN A 20 5.74 -12.57 -17.72
C ASN A 20 5.57 -11.09 -17.36
N GLU A 21 4.45 -10.46 -17.73
CA GLU A 21 4.09 -9.16 -17.16
C GLU A 21 4.21 -9.22 -15.65
N ASP A 22 4.79 -8.18 -15.06
CA ASP A 22 5.05 -8.07 -13.62
C ASP A 22 3.85 -8.60 -12.83
N THR A 23 4.05 -9.67 -12.09
CA THR A 23 2.99 -10.36 -11.35
C THR A 23 2.23 -9.42 -10.41
N ALA A 24 2.87 -8.33 -9.97
CA ALA A 24 2.24 -7.31 -9.15
C ALA A 24 1.27 -6.43 -9.98
N GLU A 25 1.65 -6.03 -11.20
CA GLU A 25 0.77 -5.27 -12.11
C GLU A 25 -0.42 -6.13 -12.54
N TRP A 26 -0.19 -7.37 -12.95
CA TRP A 26 -1.24 -8.32 -13.32
C TRP A 26 -2.25 -8.51 -12.18
N ASN A 27 -1.77 -8.85 -10.99
CA ASN A 27 -2.62 -9.03 -9.82
C ASN A 27 -3.41 -7.77 -9.45
N MET A 28 -2.83 -6.58 -9.64
CA MET A 28 -3.52 -5.32 -9.38
C MET A 28 -4.58 -5.03 -10.44
N ASN A 29 -4.29 -5.27 -11.71
CA ASN A 29 -5.24 -5.05 -12.80
C ASN A 29 -6.50 -5.94 -12.63
N GLU A 30 -6.32 -7.24 -12.36
CA GLU A 30 -7.45 -8.15 -12.13
C GLU A 30 -8.29 -7.74 -10.89
N LYS A 31 -7.63 -7.38 -9.79
CA LYS A 31 -8.34 -6.85 -8.61
C LYS A 31 -9.11 -5.58 -8.93
N ASN A 32 -8.55 -4.71 -9.77
CA ASN A 32 -9.22 -3.48 -10.17
C ASN A 32 -10.45 -3.75 -11.03
N ILE A 33 -10.37 -4.70 -11.98
CA ILE A 33 -11.53 -5.13 -12.77
C ILE A 33 -12.64 -5.65 -11.87
N MET A 34 -12.31 -6.53 -10.92
CA MET A 34 -13.28 -7.05 -9.96
C MET A 34 -13.87 -5.94 -9.07
N TYR A 35 -13.03 -5.03 -8.58
CA TYR A 35 -13.46 -3.89 -7.78
C TYR A 35 -14.43 -2.99 -8.55
N GLN A 36 -14.12 -2.64 -9.79
CA GLN A 36 -14.99 -1.80 -10.63
C GLN A 36 -16.35 -2.47 -10.85
N ALA A 37 -16.37 -3.75 -11.18
CA ALA A 37 -17.61 -4.52 -11.34
C ALA A 37 -18.47 -4.55 -10.06
N LEU A 38 -17.83 -4.76 -8.90
CA LEU A 38 -18.53 -4.74 -7.62
C LEU A 38 -19.06 -3.33 -7.30
N ARG A 39 -18.27 -2.30 -7.55
CA ARG A 39 -18.65 -0.92 -7.29
C ARG A 39 -19.78 -0.45 -8.22
N GLU A 40 -19.77 -0.86 -9.48
CA GLU A 40 -20.86 -0.61 -10.41
C GLU A 40 -22.17 -1.27 -9.94
N ARG A 41 -22.08 -2.52 -9.45
CA ARG A 41 -23.26 -3.28 -9.02
C ARG A 41 -23.83 -2.85 -7.67
N PHE A 42 -22.96 -2.54 -6.70
CA PHE A 42 -23.32 -2.34 -5.30
C PHE A 42 -23.07 -0.90 -4.80
N GLY A 43 -22.51 -0.04 -5.65
CA GLY A 43 -22.25 1.36 -5.31
C GLY A 43 -21.06 1.58 -4.37
N PRO A 44 -20.94 2.80 -3.78
CA PRO A 44 -19.76 3.22 -3.01
C PRO A 44 -19.62 2.50 -1.66
N GLU A 45 -20.62 1.75 -1.21
CA GLU A 45 -20.54 0.95 0.02
C GLU A 45 -19.44 -0.13 -0.06
N VAL A 46 -19.10 -0.57 -1.28
CA VAL A 46 -17.97 -1.47 -1.54
C VAL A 46 -16.64 -0.87 -1.04
N ASP A 47 -16.44 0.43 -1.22
CA ASP A 47 -15.22 1.12 -0.78
C ASP A 47 -15.06 1.03 0.73
N LYS A 48 -16.12 1.28 1.47
CA LYS A 48 -16.16 1.20 2.93
C LYS A 48 -15.90 -0.21 3.42
N LEU A 49 -16.57 -1.19 2.82
CA LEU A 49 -16.41 -2.60 3.16
C LEU A 49 -14.95 -3.06 2.96
N ILE A 50 -14.32 -2.68 1.86
CA ILE A 50 -12.91 -3.01 1.60
C ILE A 50 -12.01 -2.33 2.64
N ALA A 51 -12.17 -1.02 2.85
CA ALA A 51 -11.34 -0.26 3.78
C ALA A 51 -11.40 -0.83 5.20
N GLU A 52 -12.59 -1.15 5.70
CA GLU A 52 -12.79 -1.73 7.04
C GLU A 52 -12.14 -3.11 7.19
N ASN A 53 -12.33 -4.00 6.21
CA ASN A 53 -11.77 -5.35 6.28
C ASN A 53 -10.25 -5.36 6.14
N ILE A 54 -9.70 -4.58 5.22
CA ILE A 54 -8.25 -4.45 5.06
C ILE A 54 -7.65 -3.74 6.28
N GLY A 55 -8.30 -2.70 6.78
CA GLY A 55 -7.89 -2.02 8.01
C GLY A 55 -7.82 -2.95 9.21
N LYS A 56 -8.87 -3.75 9.46
CA LYS A 56 -8.90 -4.73 10.55
C LYS A 56 -7.79 -5.77 10.41
N ARG A 57 -7.56 -6.29 9.20
CA ARG A 57 -6.45 -7.21 8.92
C ARG A 57 -5.11 -6.55 9.25
N THR A 58 -4.89 -5.32 8.78
CA THR A 58 -3.65 -4.57 9.02
C THR A 58 -3.42 -4.36 10.51
N TYR A 59 -4.44 -3.93 11.25
CA TYR A 59 -4.37 -3.78 12.70
C TYR A 59 -3.90 -5.07 13.39
N ASN A 60 -4.56 -6.20 13.10
CA ASN A 60 -4.21 -7.49 13.69
C ASN A 60 -2.77 -7.91 13.34
N THR A 61 -2.36 -7.72 12.09
CA THR A 61 -1.00 -8.04 11.63
C THR A 61 0.05 -7.23 12.42
N PHE A 62 -0.16 -5.93 12.59
CA PHE A 62 0.79 -5.09 13.32
C PHE A 62 0.79 -5.37 14.83
N GLN A 63 -0.34 -5.78 15.40
CA GLN A 63 -0.40 -6.28 16.78
C GLN A 63 0.44 -7.55 16.97
N GLU A 64 0.41 -8.47 16.01
CA GLU A 64 1.25 -9.67 16.04
C GLU A 64 2.73 -9.34 15.86
N ILE A 65 3.07 -8.44 14.94
CA ILE A 65 4.46 -7.97 14.73
C ILE A 65 5.02 -7.36 16.01
N SER A 66 4.29 -6.47 16.67
CA SER A 66 4.69 -5.85 17.94
C SER A 66 4.97 -6.90 19.02
N LYS A 67 4.10 -7.91 19.16
CA LYS A 67 4.31 -9.03 20.10
C LYS A 67 5.55 -9.87 19.77
N LEU A 68 5.81 -10.12 18.48
CA LEU A 68 6.98 -10.90 18.04
C LEU A 68 8.29 -10.15 18.29
N LEU A 69 8.31 -8.85 18.05
CA LEU A 69 9.48 -8.00 18.27
C LEU A 69 9.76 -7.79 19.77
N LYS A 70 8.75 -7.93 20.63
CA LYS A 70 8.78 -7.55 22.05
C LYS A 70 9.20 -6.09 22.26
N ASP A 71 8.92 -5.26 21.28
CA ASP A 71 9.21 -3.84 21.23
C ASP A 71 8.09 -3.15 20.48
N ASP A 72 7.38 -2.27 21.14
CA ASP A 72 6.27 -1.48 20.62
C ASP A 72 6.59 0.03 20.56
N SER A 73 7.88 0.37 20.60
CA SER A 73 8.34 1.77 20.55
C SER A 73 7.99 2.42 19.20
N LEU A 74 7.80 3.74 19.23
CA LEU A 74 7.55 4.51 18.01
C LEU A 74 8.74 4.44 17.04
N GLU A 75 9.95 4.44 17.56
CA GLU A 75 11.19 4.32 16.80
C GLU A 75 11.20 3.03 15.98
N THR A 76 10.92 1.90 16.62
CA THR A 76 10.87 0.59 15.95
C THR A 76 9.76 0.55 14.91
N PHE A 77 8.60 1.13 15.19
CA PHE A 77 7.52 1.25 14.19
C PHE A 77 7.96 2.05 12.96
N ILE A 78 8.61 3.20 13.15
CA ILE A 78 9.11 4.05 12.05
C ILE A 78 10.16 3.31 11.23
N GLN A 79 11.14 2.68 11.86
CA GLN A 79 12.17 1.89 11.19
C GLN A 79 11.57 0.76 10.35
N LEU A 80 10.64 0.01 10.94
CA LEU A 80 9.97 -1.11 10.26
C LEU A 80 9.27 -0.67 8.97
N LEU A 81 8.60 0.48 8.99
CA LEU A 81 7.81 0.94 7.85
C LEU A 81 8.62 1.69 6.80
N PHE A 82 9.57 2.54 7.22
CA PHE A 82 10.17 3.51 6.31
C PHE A 82 11.59 3.15 5.86
N ASP A 83 12.41 2.48 6.68
CA ASP A 83 13.79 2.10 6.30
C ASP A 83 13.89 1.23 5.05
N PRO A 84 12.95 0.30 4.77
CA PRO A 84 13.00 -0.49 3.54
C PRO A 84 12.64 0.32 2.28
N LEU A 85 11.86 1.40 2.39
CA LEU A 85 11.24 2.07 1.26
C LEU A 85 12.25 2.58 0.21
N PRO A 86 13.36 3.24 0.56
CA PRO A 86 14.33 3.72 -0.44
C PRO A 86 14.90 2.58 -1.30
N LYS A 87 15.17 1.42 -0.69
CA LYS A 87 15.65 0.24 -1.42
C LYS A 87 14.60 -0.35 -2.36
N MET A 88 13.33 -0.08 -2.09
CA MET A 88 12.20 -0.49 -2.92
C MET A 88 11.78 0.59 -3.93
N GLY A 89 12.55 1.68 -4.08
CA GLY A 89 12.36 2.73 -5.08
C GLY A 89 11.53 3.92 -4.65
N TRP A 90 11.10 4.02 -3.38
CA TRP A 90 10.44 5.23 -2.87
C TRP A 90 11.45 6.36 -2.70
N LYS A 91 10.97 7.62 -2.88
CA LYS A 91 11.74 8.81 -2.50
C LYS A 91 11.02 9.50 -1.36
N MET A 92 11.76 9.81 -0.30
CA MET A 92 11.21 10.47 0.88
C MET A 92 12.21 11.46 1.50
N ILE A 93 11.66 12.37 2.28
CA ILE A 93 12.38 13.32 3.13
C ILE A 93 12.00 12.98 4.57
N GLU A 94 12.99 12.87 5.42
CA GLU A 94 12.83 12.57 6.84
C GLU A 94 13.17 13.77 7.68
N LYS A 95 12.38 14.02 8.71
CA LYS A 95 12.65 15.03 9.73
C LYS A 95 12.11 14.52 11.07
N ASP A 96 12.95 14.54 12.09
CA ASP A 96 12.58 14.17 13.45
C ASP A 96 12.79 15.39 14.34
N GLU A 97 11.73 15.84 15.02
CA GLU A 97 11.75 17.07 15.81
C GLU A 97 10.70 16.99 16.93
N ASP A 98 11.08 17.34 18.15
CA ASP A 98 10.19 17.42 19.31
C ASP A 98 9.37 16.13 19.57
N GLY A 99 9.99 14.97 19.40
CA GLY A 99 9.33 13.66 19.57
C GLY A 99 8.32 13.31 18.48
N LYS A 100 8.36 14.03 17.35
CA LYS A 100 7.56 13.76 16.15
C LYS A 100 8.45 13.29 15.02
N TYR A 101 7.97 12.29 14.30
CA TYR A 101 8.62 11.70 13.13
C TYR A 101 7.85 12.09 11.89
N TYR A 102 8.44 12.95 11.07
CA TYR A 102 7.89 13.39 9.78
C TYR A 102 8.51 12.56 8.67
N ARG A 103 7.67 11.98 7.82
CA ARG A 103 8.07 11.23 6.63
C ARG A 103 7.29 11.75 5.44
N THR A 104 7.97 12.50 4.59
CA THR A 104 7.35 13.10 3.39
C THR A 104 7.72 12.26 2.19
N ILE A 105 6.79 11.44 1.70
CA ILE A 105 6.99 10.64 0.49
C ILE A 105 6.74 11.51 -0.73
N THR A 106 7.78 11.73 -1.54
CA THR A 106 7.71 12.54 -2.77
C THR A 106 7.59 11.70 -4.04
N TYR A 107 7.86 10.39 -3.96
CA TYR A 107 7.66 9.43 -5.03
C TYR A 107 7.30 8.06 -4.47
N CYS A 108 6.25 7.45 -5.03
CA CYS A 108 5.72 6.15 -4.61
C CYS A 108 5.52 5.24 -5.84
N PRO A 109 6.31 4.16 -5.99
CA PRO A 109 6.16 3.22 -7.12
C PRO A 109 4.76 2.60 -7.21
N LYS A 110 4.11 2.34 -6.07
CA LYS A 110 2.72 1.85 -6.05
C LYS A 110 1.74 2.87 -6.63
N CYS A 111 1.98 4.16 -6.38
CA CYS A 111 1.15 5.22 -6.94
C CYS A 111 1.31 5.31 -8.46
N GLU A 112 2.54 5.22 -8.97
CA GLU A 112 2.79 5.23 -10.41
C GLU A 112 2.17 4.02 -11.11
N MET A 113 2.29 2.83 -10.51
CA MET A 113 1.62 1.64 -11.02
C MET A 113 0.09 1.79 -11.01
N ALA A 114 -0.47 2.31 -9.93
CA ALA A 114 -1.91 2.51 -9.81
C ALA A 114 -2.44 3.50 -10.86
N LYS A 115 -1.73 4.61 -11.08
CA LYS A 115 -2.06 5.59 -12.14
C LYS A 115 -2.03 4.96 -13.54
N LYS A 116 -1.00 4.18 -13.83
CA LYS A 116 -0.88 3.45 -15.12
C LYS A 116 -2.07 2.52 -15.38
N LEU A 117 -2.62 1.92 -14.32
CA LEU A 117 -3.72 0.95 -14.39
C LEU A 117 -5.11 1.57 -14.15
N GLY A 118 -5.22 2.86 -13.88
CA GLY A 118 -6.49 3.49 -13.44
C GLY A 118 -7.04 2.88 -12.15
N ALA A 119 -6.14 2.47 -11.24
CA ALA A 119 -6.45 1.71 -10.03
C ALA A 119 -6.19 2.51 -8.74
N GLU A 120 -6.05 3.85 -8.83
CA GLU A 120 -5.68 4.70 -7.71
C GLU A 120 -6.65 4.54 -6.54
N LYS A 121 -7.95 4.51 -6.83
CA LYS A 121 -8.97 4.36 -5.79
C LYS A 121 -8.84 3.01 -5.06
N LEU A 122 -8.69 1.92 -5.80
CA LEU A 122 -8.50 0.60 -5.19
C LEU A 122 -7.18 0.54 -4.41
N MET A 123 -6.08 1.04 -4.99
CA MET A 123 -4.78 1.03 -4.32
C MET A 123 -4.81 1.86 -3.03
N TYR A 124 -5.51 2.99 -3.01
CA TYR A 124 -5.74 3.77 -1.78
C TYR A 124 -6.41 2.92 -0.70
N LEU A 125 -7.48 2.20 -1.06
CA LEU A 125 -8.22 1.34 -0.12
C LEU A 125 -7.39 0.15 0.38
N LEU A 126 -6.48 -0.38 -0.45
CA LEU A 126 -5.66 -1.53 -0.08
C LEU A 126 -4.38 -1.17 0.70
N ALA A 127 -3.89 0.07 0.55
CA ALA A 127 -2.60 0.48 1.11
C ALA A 127 -2.71 1.78 1.93
N CYS A 128 -3.11 2.90 1.32
CA CYS A 128 -2.97 4.21 1.96
C CYS A 128 -3.94 4.44 3.12
N CYS A 129 -5.18 3.91 3.04
CA CYS A 129 -6.14 4.05 4.14
C CYS A 129 -5.78 3.20 5.37
N THR A 130 -4.81 2.29 5.24
CA THR A 130 -4.44 1.37 6.33
C THR A 130 -3.37 1.93 7.28
N ASP A 131 -2.76 3.06 6.96
CA ASP A 131 -1.66 3.64 7.76
C ASP A 131 -2.07 3.93 9.23
N HIS A 132 -3.31 4.36 9.43
CA HIS A 132 -3.88 4.54 10.76
C HIS A 132 -4.01 3.20 11.52
N TYR A 133 -4.42 2.15 10.83
CA TYR A 133 -4.58 0.82 11.45
C TYR A 133 -3.25 0.17 11.78
N SER A 134 -2.21 0.38 10.96
CA SER A 134 -0.87 -0.14 11.25
C SER A 134 -0.27 0.49 12.51
N SER A 135 -0.38 1.81 12.66
CA SER A 135 0.11 2.50 13.85
C SER A 135 -0.61 2.05 15.11
N LYS A 136 -1.94 1.97 15.07
CA LYS A 136 -2.76 1.54 16.21
C LYS A 136 -2.58 0.07 16.56
N GLY A 137 -2.44 -0.80 15.55
CA GLY A 137 -2.16 -2.22 15.77
C GLY A 137 -0.79 -2.45 16.41
N PHE A 138 0.21 -1.66 16.05
CA PHE A 138 1.55 -1.76 16.60
C PHE A 138 1.62 -1.27 18.05
N ASN A 139 1.10 -0.06 18.30
CA ASN A 139 0.97 0.51 19.63
C ASN A 139 -0.19 1.53 19.65
N GLU A 140 -1.15 1.34 20.55
CA GLU A 140 -2.35 2.19 20.69
C GLU A 140 -2.03 3.65 21.06
N ASP A 141 -0.85 3.90 21.63
CA ASP A 141 -0.41 5.25 21.98
C ASP A 141 0.22 6.00 20.80
N ILE A 142 0.52 5.34 19.69
CA ILE A 142 1.01 6.00 18.48
C ILE A 142 -0.13 6.81 17.85
N CYS A 143 0.09 8.11 17.71
CA CYS A 143 -0.75 9.03 16.97
C CYS A 143 -0.21 9.20 15.57
N PHE A 144 -1.11 9.26 14.60
CA PHE A 144 -0.82 9.43 13.19
C PHE A 144 -1.66 10.56 12.60
N THR A 145 -1.03 11.44 11.83
CA THR A 145 -1.71 12.45 11.01
C THR A 145 -1.11 12.49 9.61
N ARG A 146 -1.96 12.75 8.63
CA ARG A 146 -1.61 12.95 7.22
C ARG A 146 -2.72 13.76 6.56
N ASN A 147 -2.37 14.81 5.82
CA ASN A 147 -3.35 15.70 5.18
C ASN A 147 -3.53 15.40 3.68
N GLN A 148 -2.52 14.78 3.04
CA GLN A 148 -2.55 14.49 1.61
C GLN A 148 -1.82 13.20 1.28
N THR A 149 -2.14 12.62 0.13
CA THR A 149 -1.42 11.49 -0.45
C THR A 149 -1.18 11.69 -1.95
N LEU A 150 -0.07 11.14 -2.45
CA LEU A 150 0.20 11.04 -3.88
C LEU A 150 -0.89 10.29 -4.63
N MET A 151 -1.52 9.31 -3.95
CA MET A 151 -2.57 8.45 -4.50
C MET A 151 -3.87 9.20 -4.76
N GLU A 152 -4.13 10.27 -3.99
CA GLU A 152 -5.30 11.15 -4.13
C GLU A 152 -4.97 12.42 -4.92
N GLY A 153 -3.81 12.48 -5.58
CA GLY A 153 -3.38 13.60 -6.40
C GLY A 153 -2.67 14.71 -5.62
N GLY A 154 -2.33 14.51 -4.35
CA GLY A 154 -1.51 15.42 -3.57
C GLY A 154 -0.07 15.49 -4.11
N SER A 155 0.67 16.52 -3.72
CA SER A 155 2.08 16.71 -4.09
C SER A 155 3.04 15.77 -3.37
N CYS A 156 2.62 15.18 -2.24
CA CYS A 156 3.37 14.22 -1.45
C CYS A 156 2.42 13.41 -0.55
N CYS A 157 2.97 12.45 0.22
CA CYS A 157 2.29 11.92 1.41
C CYS A 157 3.00 12.50 2.64
N ASP A 158 2.30 13.29 3.42
CA ASP A 158 2.84 14.05 4.57
C ASP A 158 2.55 13.34 5.89
N PHE A 159 3.30 12.28 6.18
CA PHE A 159 3.14 11.50 7.41
C PHE A 159 3.74 12.24 8.61
N CYS A 160 3.01 12.23 9.73
CA CYS A 160 3.53 12.64 11.04
C CYS A 160 3.07 11.63 12.09
N PHE A 161 4.05 11.06 12.81
CA PHE A 161 3.82 10.11 13.90
C PHE A 161 4.38 10.67 15.21
N TYR A 162 3.66 10.44 16.31
CA TYR A 162 4.08 10.84 17.65
C TYR A 162 3.36 10.00 18.71
N LEU A 163 3.87 9.96 19.92
CA LEU A 163 3.20 9.31 21.04
C LEU A 163 2.21 10.26 21.71
N LYS A 164 1.07 9.72 22.16
CA LYS A 164 0.18 10.47 23.06
C LYS A 164 0.96 10.93 24.30
N ASN A 165 0.83 12.21 24.63
CA ASN A 165 1.31 12.69 25.91
C ASN A 165 0.54 11.95 27.01
N LYS A 166 1.23 11.08 27.77
CA LYS A 166 0.66 10.54 29.00
C LYS A 166 0.57 11.71 29.99
N LYS A 167 -0.66 12.14 30.32
CA LYS A 167 -0.90 13.10 31.40
C LYS A 167 -0.56 12.47 32.71
#